data_52b338436861497952a7bdbab668dafd
#
_entry.id   52b338436861497952a7bdbab668dafd
#
_cell.length_a   1.000
_cell.length_b   1.000
_cell.length_c   1.000
_cell.angle_alpha   90.00
_cell.angle_beta   90.00
_cell.angle_gamma   90.00
#
_symmetry.space_group_name_H-M   'P 1'
#
loop_
_entity.id
_entity.type
_entity.pdbx_description
1 polymer ?
#
loop_
_entity_poly.entity_id
_entity_poly.type
_entity_poly.pdbx_seq_one_letter_code
_entity_poly.pdbx_strand_id
1 'polypeptide(L)'
;MATRHREDTVLEAKKAKVKSPPMFKVLLLNDDYTPMDFVVLVLQKFFSLSREKATQIMFKVHREGTGVCGVYPRDVAATKVEQVTAFARQHQHPLCCVMEEN
;
A
#
# COMPACT_ATOMS: atom_id res chain seq x y z
N MET A 1 -10.20 -12.21 -42.20
CA MET A 1 -8.98 -12.42 -41.42
C MET A 1 -8.39 -11.10 -40.95
N ALA A 2 -7.97 -10.22 -41.87
CA ALA A 2 -7.41 -8.93 -41.50
C ALA A 2 -8.40 -8.02 -40.76
N THR A 3 -9.67 -8.02 -41.15
CA THR A 3 -10.73 -7.25 -40.53
C THR A 3 -10.95 -7.67 -39.07
N ARG A 4 -10.97 -8.99 -38.85
CA ARG A 4 -11.19 -9.54 -37.50
C ARG A 4 -10.04 -9.18 -36.58
N HIS A 5 -8.81 -9.26 -37.08
CA HIS A 5 -7.63 -8.89 -36.30
C HIS A 5 -7.65 -7.39 -35.92
N ARG A 6 -8.09 -6.55 -36.86
CA ARG A 6 -8.21 -5.10 -36.65
C ARG A 6 -9.29 -4.78 -35.60
N GLU A 7 -10.41 -5.51 -35.62
CA GLU A 7 -11.46 -5.34 -34.64
C GLU A 7 -10.97 -5.69 -33.21
N ASP A 8 -10.25 -6.80 -33.10
CA ASP A 8 -9.68 -7.22 -31.82
C ASP A 8 -8.72 -6.16 -31.28
N THR A 9 -7.89 -5.58 -32.12
CA THR A 9 -6.96 -4.52 -31.76
C THR A 9 -7.70 -3.26 -31.29
N VAL A 10 -8.77 -2.88 -31.98
CA VAL A 10 -9.58 -1.71 -31.60
C VAL A 10 -10.27 -1.94 -30.26
N LEU A 11 -10.80 -3.12 -30.02
CA LEU A 11 -11.44 -3.46 -28.76
C LEU A 11 -10.45 -3.41 -27.59
N GLU A 12 -9.26 -3.93 -27.79
CA GLU A 12 -8.20 -3.87 -26.77
C GLU A 12 -7.79 -2.42 -26.48
N ALA A 13 -7.66 -1.58 -27.50
CA ALA A 13 -7.34 -0.18 -27.31
C ALA A 13 -8.44 0.55 -26.55
N LYS A 14 -9.71 0.24 -26.82
CA LYS A 14 -10.82 0.80 -26.07
C LYS A 14 -10.83 0.34 -24.61
N LYS A 15 -10.57 -0.95 -24.38
CA LYS A 15 -10.45 -1.48 -23.02
C LYS A 15 -9.31 -0.83 -22.25
N ALA A 16 -8.18 -0.61 -22.92
CA ALA A 16 -7.03 0.05 -22.31
C ALA A 16 -7.33 1.52 -21.95
N LYS A 17 -8.25 2.16 -22.66
CA LYS A 17 -8.70 3.52 -22.37
C LYS A 17 -9.79 3.58 -21.32
N VAL A 18 -10.47 2.46 -21.03
CA VAL A 18 -11.42 2.39 -19.93
C VAL A 18 -10.63 2.58 -18.64
N LYS A 19 -11.09 3.48 -17.82
CA LYS A 19 -10.41 3.81 -16.58
C LYS A 19 -10.21 2.58 -15.71
N SER A 20 -8.98 2.33 -15.35
CA SER A 20 -8.68 1.43 -14.26
C SER A 20 -9.28 2.02 -12.98
N PRO A 21 -9.73 1.20 -12.03
CA PRO A 21 -10.11 1.70 -10.72
C PRO A 21 -8.96 2.54 -10.15
N PRO A 22 -9.25 3.66 -9.49
CA PRO A 22 -8.19 4.44 -8.86
C PRO A 22 -7.47 3.58 -7.84
N MET A 23 -6.15 3.74 -7.81
CA MET A 23 -5.29 3.04 -6.86
C MET A 23 -5.04 3.92 -5.65
N PHE A 24 -4.76 3.29 -4.52
CA PHE A 24 -4.54 4.00 -3.26
C PHE A 24 -3.21 3.58 -2.66
N LYS A 25 -2.45 4.56 -2.21
CA LYS A 25 -1.26 4.32 -1.40
C LYS A 25 -1.69 4.04 0.03
N VAL A 26 -1.07 3.04 0.63
CA VAL A 26 -1.17 2.83 2.08
C VAL A 26 0.12 3.33 2.69
N LEU A 27 0.00 4.22 3.68
CA LEU A 27 1.12 4.91 4.30
C LEU A 27 1.15 4.66 5.80
N LEU A 28 2.34 4.60 6.35
CA LEU A 28 2.57 4.68 7.79
C LEU A 28 3.04 6.08 8.13
N LEU A 29 2.54 6.59 9.25
CA LEU A 29 2.92 7.90 9.77
C LEU A 29 3.84 7.71 10.97
N ASN A 30 4.84 8.58 11.10
CA ASN A 30 5.74 8.55 12.24
C ASN A 30 5.04 9.00 13.52
N ASP A 31 5.41 8.39 14.62
CA ASP A 31 5.05 8.83 15.96
C ASP A 31 6.22 8.56 16.90
N ASP A 32 6.19 9.16 18.09
CA ASP A 32 7.31 9.11 19.04
C ASP A 32 7.30 7.88 19.93
N TYR A 33 6.28 7.03 19.84
CA TYR A 33 6.06 5.95 20.81
C TYR A 33 6.16 4.55 20.21
N THR A 34 5.81 4.37 18.95
CA THR A 34 5.86 3.05 18.31
C THR A 34 7.31 2.62 18.09
N PRO A 35 7.72 1.45 18.61
CA PRO A 35 9.09 0.98 18.41
C PRO A 35 9.41 0.72 16.94
N MET A 36 10.64 0.97 16.55
CA MET A 36 11.10 0.76 15.17
C MET A 36 10.97 -0.71 14.74
N ASP A 37 11.28 -1.64 15.63
CA ASP A 37 11.17 -3.07 15.33
C ASP A 37 9.72 -3.48 15.10
N PHE A 38 8.77 -2.85 15.78
CA PHE A 38 7.35 -3.08 15.54
C PHE A 38 6.94 -2.60 14.14
N VAL A 39 7.43 -1.46 13.72
CA VAL A 39 7.16 -0.94 12.36
C VAL A 39 7.69 -1.91 11.30
N VAL A 40 8.89 -2.43 11.48
CA VAL A 40 9.47 -3.44 10.58
C VAL A 40 8.59 -4.69 10.55
N LEU A 41 8.15 -5.16 11.72
CA LEU A 41 7.27 -6.32 11.81
C LEU A 41 5.96 -6.12 11.04
N VAL A 42 5.33 -4.97 11.20
CA VAL A 42 4.10 -4.61 10.48
C VAL A 42 4.32 -4.65 8.97
N LEU A 43 5.41 -4.06 8.51
CA LEU A 43 5.74 -4.01 7.09
C LEU A 43 5.95 -5.41 6.49
N GLN A 44 6.60 -6.29 7.23
CA GLN A 44 6.79 -7.66 6.78
C GLN A 44 5.49 -8.47 6.84
N LYS A 45 4.72 -8.31 7.91
CA LYS A 45 3.52 -9.11 8.16
C LYS A 45 2.38 -8.77 7.20
N PHE A 46 2.11 -7.50 6.98
CA PHE A 46 0.93 -7.05 6.24
C PHE A 46 1.21 -6.65 4.80
N PHE A 47 2.46 -6.38 4.46
CA PHE A 47 2.82 -5.90 3.12
C PHE A 47 3.78 -6.84 2.40
N SER A 48 4.06 -7.99 2.99
CA SER A 48 4.90 -9.04 2.39
C SER A 48 6.28 -8.55 1.95
N LEU A 49 6.83 -7.58 2.67
CA LEU A 49 8.13 -7.01 2.36
C LEU A 49 9.24 -7.85 2.98
N SER A 50 10.39 -7.88 2.33
CA SER A 50 11.60 -8.44 2.94
C SER A 50 11.98 -7.60 4.15
N ARG A 51 12.76 -8.18 5.06
CA ARG A 51 13.27 -7.44 6.21
C ARG A 51 14.08 -6.22 5.79
N GLU A 52 14.89 -6.37 4.76
CA GLU A 52 15.71 -5.30 4.23
C GLU A 52 14.84 -4.13 3.72
N LYS A 53 13.84 -4.44 2.90
CA LYS A 53 12.94 -3.41 2.38
C LYS A 53 12.10 -2.78 3.47
N ALA A 54 11.59 -3.59 4.39
CA ALA A 54 10.83 -3.09 5.55
C ALA A 54 11.67 -2.15 6.39
N THR A 55 12.93 -2.47 6.61
CA THR A 55 13.85 -1.61 7.36
C THR A 55 14.07 -0.28 6.66
N GLN A 56 14.23 -0.29 5.34
CA GLN A 56 14.38 0.94 4.55
C GLN A 56 13.14 1.84 4.69
N ILE A 57 11.96 1.26 4.58
CA ILE A 57 10.71 2.01 4.71
C ILE A 57 10.55 2.54 6.14
N MET A 58 10.88 1.74 7.14
CA MET A 58 10.84 2.17 8.54
C MET A 58 11.70 3.41 8.76
N PHE A 59 12.92 3.43 8.25
CA PHE A 59 13.78 4.59 8.36
C PHE A 59 13.23 5.81 7.61
N LYS A 60 12.61 5.57 6.46
CA LYS A 60 11.96 6.66 5.71
C LYS A 60 10.82 7.28 6.52
N VAL A 61 9.97 6.45 7.12
CA VAL A 61 8.90 6.93 8.01
C VAL A 61 9.48 7.76 9.14
N HIS A 62 10.54 7.27 9.76
CA HIS A 62 11.18 7.95 10.90
C HIS A 62 11.79 9.30 10.50
N ARG A 63 12.45 9.37 9.35
CA ARG A 63 13.16 10.58 8.91
C ARG A 63 12.28 11.60 8.20
N GLU A 64 11.32 11.12 7.41
CA GLU A 64 10.48 11.97 6.57
C GLU A 64 9.06 12.17 7.11
N GLY A 65 8.71 11.43 8.16
CA GLY A 65 7.38 11.52 8.77
C GLY A 65 6.35 10.56 8.20
N THR A 66 6.57 10.04 7.00
CA THR A 66 5.64 9.13 6.32
C THR A 66 6.40 8.22 5.35
N GLY A 67 5.83 7.06 5.09
CA GLY A 67 6.37 6.13 4.10
C GLY A 67 5.29 5.28 3.47
N VAL A 68 5.40 5.07 2.17
CA VAL A 68 4.47 4.24 1.41
C VAL A 68 4.81 2.78 1.60
N CYS A 69 3.82 1.99 2.02
CA CYS A 69 3.96 0.55 2.23
C CYS A 69 3.58 -0.26 0.99
N GLY A 70 2.67 0.27 0.19
CA GLY A 70 2.21 -0.37 -1.02
C GLY A 70 1.09 0.43 -1.67
N VAL A 71 0.71 0.01 -2.87
CA VAL A 71 -0.35 0.66 -3.66
C VAL A 71 -1.33 -0.42 -4.08
N TYR A 72 -2.60 -0.20 -3.84
CA TYR A 72 -3.65 -1.21 -3.98
C TYR A 72 -4.95 -0.59 -4.47
N PRO A 73 -5.86 -1.41 -5.03
CA PRO A 73 -7.24 -0.98 -5.21
C PRO A 73 -7.84 -0.57 -3.86
N ARG A 74 -8.85 0.27 -3.91
CA ARG A 74 -9.45 0.87 -2.71
C ARG A 74 -9.80 -0.13 -1.61
N ASP A 75 -10.47 -1.22 -1.97
CA ASP A 75 -10.92 -2.21 -0.99
C ASP A 75 -9.76 -2.90 -0.29
N VAL A 76 -8.73 -3.24 -1.04
CA VAL A 76 -7.53 -3.87 -0.50
C VAL A 76 -6.78 -2.89 0.40
N ALA A 77 -6.64 -1.63 -0.04
CA ALA A 77 -6.00 -0.59 0.76
C ALA A 77 -6.73 -0.40 2.09
N ALA A 78 -8.06 -0.30 2.06
CA ALA A 78 -8.87 -0.14 3.27
C ALA A 78 -8.69 -1.32 4.22
N THR A 79 -8.64 -2.54 3.71
CA THR A 79 -8.41 -3.74 4.52
C THR A 79 -7.02 -3.70 5.17
N LYS A 80 -6.00 -3.28 4.42
CA LYS A 80 -4.64 -3.14 4.97
C LYS A 80 -4.62 -2.13 6.12
N VAL A 81 -5.25 -0.98 5.94
CA VAL A 81 -5.35 0.06 6.98
C VAL A 81 -6.01 -0.50 8.23
N GLU A 82 -7.13 -1.22 8.10
CA GLU A 82 -7.83 -1.83 9.23
C GLU A 82 -6.98 -2.86 9.94
N GLN A 83 -6.34 -3.74 9.19
CA GLN A 83 -5.50 -4.81 9.76
C GLN A 83 -4.33 -4.24 10.54
N VAL A 84 -3.62 -3.27 9.97
CA VAL A 84 -2.48 -2.64 10.63
C VAL A 84 -2.92 -1.90 11.88
N THR A 85 -3.99 -1.13 11.79
CA THR A 85 -4.50 -0.37 12.92
C THR A 85 -4.92 -1.30 14.06
N ALA A 86 -5.68 -2.35 13.77
CA ALA A 86 -6.10 -3.31 14.78
C ALA A 86 -4.90 -3.98 15.45
N PHE A 87 -3.93 -4.42 14.66
CA PHE A 87 -2.73 -5.06 15.16
C PHE A 87 -1.91 -4.12 16.07
N ALA A 88 -1.71 -2.87 15.64
CA ALA A 88 -1.00 -1.87 16.42
C ALA A 88 -1.69 -1.62 17.75
N ARG A 89 -3.01 -1.45 17.76
CA ARG A 89 -3.77 -1.19 18.99
C ARG A 89 -3.76 -2.40 19.92
N GLN A 90 -3.81 -3.60 19.37
CA GLN A 90 -3.69 -4.85 20.13
C GLN A 90 -2.36 -4.90 20.89
N HIS A 91 -1.31 -4.36 20.31
CA HIS A 91 0.01 -4.28 20.93
C HIS A 91 0.26 -2.96 21.67
N GLN A 92 -0.78 -2.16 21.83
CA GLN A 92 -0.75 -0.89 22.58
C GLN A 92 0.22 0.14 21.98
N HIS A 93 0.31 0.16 20.64
CA HIS A 93 1.09 1.16 19.92
C HIS A 93 0.17 2.13 19.19
N PRO A 94 0.49 3.44 19.16
CA PRO A 94 -0.34 4.44 18.49
C PRO A 94 -0.07 4.57 16.98
N LEU A 95 0.65 3.65 16.40
CA LEU A 95 1.00 3.69 14.99
C LEU A 95 -0.21 3.98 14.11
N CYS A 96 -0.11 4.99 13.26
CA CYS A 96 -1.13 5.39 12.32
C CYS A 96 -0.84 4.83 10.93
N CYS A 97 -1.85 4.17 10.37
CA CYS A 97 -1.82 3.70 8.99
C CYS A 97 -2.99 4.35 8.27
N VAL A 98 -2.71 5.00 7.16
CA VAL A 98 -3.71 5.73 6.38
C VAL A 98 -3.62 5.36 4.92
N MET A 99 -4.64 5.73 4.15
CA MET A 99 -4.62 5.55 2.70
C MET A 99 -4.97 6.87 2.02
N GLU A 100 -4.41 7.08 0.85
CA GLU A 100 -4.73 8.24 0.02
C GLU A 100 -4.70 7.85 -1.45
N GLU A 101 -5.48 8.54 -2.25
CA GLU A 101 -5.51 8.26 -3.69
C GLU A 101 -4.15 8.51 -4.31
N ASN A 102 -3.72 7.56 -5.13
CA ASN A 102 -2.39 7.61 -5.73
C ASN A 102 -2.34 8.59 -6.91
#